data_d17df7baa1a6f9bc6ed6e014ae52b333
#
_entry.id   d17df7baa1a6f9bc6ed6e014ae52b333
#
_cell.length_a   1.000
_cell.length_b   1.000
_cell.length_c   1.000
_cell.angle_alpha   90.00
_cell.angle_beta   90.00
_cell.angle_gamma   90.00
#
_symmetry.space_group_name_H-M   'P 1'
#
loop_
_entity.id
_entity.type
_entity.pdbx_description
1 polymer ?
#
loop_
_entity_poly.entity_id
_entity_poly.type
_entity_poly.pdbx_seq_one_letter_code
_entity_poly.pdbx_strand_id
1 'polypeptide(L)'
;TEFHEEEFELTESLCSQSELTFGAVEAGSVKFKVSNIFLPMKGRWMTVKMIIDGHTDQPFLIGRFKGYSDTPTADRKYRDVVAYDALYDILNADVSAWYNTVFPSHKEQQKDKDGKTTTVTVYDPVTMKQFRDSFFKHFGIEQADIDLINDNMSIEKTVAVTPSSETSSDTEESSTIGESMSGKEVLSCICEINGCMGHMGRDGKFHYIYLEQNIQGLYPRNDLYPADDLFPRDPKSNRIGKDLYITAEYEDFLVKTINKLQIREQKNDIGVIVGTGDNAYVIEDNFFVYGKGSKELNGIAKNILSKIRGIVYRPFTADCKGNPCLEVGDAVRLPTRYELIESYILKRTLKGIQALRDDLEADGEEYRTNGANGIQKSILKLKGKSNVLERTIEKTQSTITDVEKGLQSQITQTATEIRTEVKNTTDGLSSRITQNALL
;
A
#
# COMPACT_ATOMS: atom_id res chain seq x y z
N THR A 1 25.41 11.86 24.86
CA THR A 1 25.70 11.74 23.42
C THR A 1 25.31 13.04 22.77
N GLU A 2 26.25 13.75 22.16
CA GLU A 2 25.96 15.00 21.46
C GLU A 2 25.59 14.67 20.01
N PHE A 3 24.49 15.20 19.55
CA PHE A 3 24.10 15.18 18.16
C PHE A 3 24.74 16.38 17.44
N HIS A 4 25.09 16.19 16.19
CA HIS A 4 25.50 17.29 15.33
C HIS A 4 24.25 18.01 14.82
N GLU A 5 24.15 19.32 15.04
CA GLU A 5 22.91 20.11 14.91
C GLU A 5 22.25 20.09 13.55
N GLU A 6 23.00 19.85 12.48
CA GLU A 6 22.50 19.96 11.10
C GLU A 6 22.24 18.59 10.43
N GLU A 7 22.49 17.50 11.14
CA GLU A 7 22.54 16.17 10.51
C GLU A 7 21.53 15.17 11.08
N PHE A 8 20.38 15.66 11.51
CA PHE A 8 19.22 14.81 11.76
C PHE A 8 18.28 14.88 10.56
N GLU A 9 17.89 13.72 10.04
CA GLU A 9 16.94 13.57 8.95
C GLU A 9 16.02 12.38 9.25
N LEU A 10 14.71 12.64 9.32
CA LEU A 10 13.64 11.61 9.36
C LEU A 10 12.94 11.62 8.02
N THR A 11 12.95 10.50 7.32
CA THR A 11 12.20 10.31 6.07
C THR A 11 11.09 9.30 6.27
N GLU A 12 9.88 9.70 5.97
CA GLU A 12 8.67 8.90 6.02
C GLU A 12 7.95 8.99 4.66
N SER A 13 7.38 7.89 4.19
CA SER A 13 6.62 7.83 2.94
C SER A 13 5.45 6.87 3.07
N LEU A 14 4.30 7.26 2.53
CA LEU A 14 3.19 6.34 2.30
C LEU A 14 3.24 5.76 0.89
N CYS A 15 3.63 6.58 -0.08
CA CYS A 15 3.68 6.21 -1.48
C CYS A 15 4.77 7.03 -2.17
N SER A 16 5.81 6.37 -2.65
CA SER A 16 6.91 6.97 -3.42
C SER A 16 6.71 6.86 -4.93
N GLN A 17 5.55 6.37 -5.37
CA GLN A 17 5.22 6.26 -6.79
C GLN A 17 4.69 7.59 -7.33
N SER A 18 4.85 7.81 -8.65
CA SER A 18 4.29 8.98 -9.35
C SER A 18 2.75 8.99 -9.38
N GLU A 19 2.11 7.88 -9.10
CA GLU A 19 0.67 7.76 -8.95
C GLU A 19 0.31 7.21 -7.57
N LEU A 20 -0.76 7.73 -6.97
CA LEU A 20 -1.28 7.25 -5.69
C LEU A 20 -1.58 5.75 -5.76
N THR A 21 -0.87 4.95 -4.97
CA THR A 21 -0.95 3.49 -4.99
C THR A 21 -1.41 2.97 -3.64
N PHE A 22 -2.60 2.36 -3.60
CA PHE A 22 -3.08 1.65 -2.40
C PHE A 22 -2.34 0.32 -2.27
N GLY A 23 -2.11 -0.10 -1.03
CA GLY A 23 -1.24 -1.24 -0.75
C GLY A 23 0.25 -0.88 -0.69
N ALA A 24 0.63 0.38 -0.89
CA ALA A 24 1.99 0.82 -0.64
C ALA A 24 2.33 0.69 0.84
N VAL A 25 3.52 0.16 1.12
CA VAL A 25 4.08 -0.01 2.47
C VAL A 25 5.57 0.29 2.39
N GLU A 26 6.00 1.34 3.05
CA GLU A 26 7.38 1.80 3.03
C GLU A 26 7.92 1.98 4.45
N ALA A 27 9.18 1.59 4.66
CA ALA A 27 9.82 1.74 5.95
C ALA A 27 10.33 3.17 6.15
N GLY A 28 10.00 3.76 7.29
CA GLY A 28 10.56 5.03 7.71
C GLY A 28 12.05 4.88 8.08
N SER A 29 12.82 5.94 7.84
CA SER A 29 14.24 5.95 8.15
C SER A 29 14.67 7.20 8.89
N VAL A 30 15.66 7.06 9.76
CA VAL A 30 16.36 8.19 10.36
C VAL A 30 17.84 8.12 10.02
N LYS A 31 18.39 9.28 9.69
CA LYS A 31 19.84 9.49 9.56
C LYS A 31 20.27 10.55 10.55
N PHE A 32 21.34 10.32 11.22
CA PHE A 32 21.90 11.30 12.14
C PHE A 32 23.39 11.08 12.36
N LYS A 33 24.06 12.14 12.73
CA LYS A 33 25.47 12.11 13.11
C LYS A 33 25.61 12.31 14.61
N VAL A 34 26.40 11.48 15.25
CA VAL A 34 26.65 11.53 16.69
C VAL A 34 28.11 11.52 17.00
N SER A 35 28.50 12.23 18.08
CA SER A 35 29.86 12.25 18.58
C SER A 35 30.08 11.15 19.62
N ASN A 36 31.29 10.64 19.65
CA ASN A 36 31.90 9.88 20.77
C ASN A 36 31.05 8.71 21.31
N ILE A 37 30.52 7.87 20.41
CA ILE A 37 29.79 6.67 20.81
C ILE A 37 30.74 5.47 20.84
N PHE A 38 30.92 4.89 22.03
CA PHE A 38 31.72 3.68 22.21
C PHE A 38 30.96 2.41 21.86
N LEU A 39 29.61 2.45 21.85
CA LEU A 39 28.77 1.30 21.57
C LEU A 39 28.29 1.34 20.11
N PRO A 40 28.48 0.26 19.34
CA PRO A 40 27.95 0.19 17.99
C PRO A 40 26.42 0.27 18.02
N MET A 41 25.85 1.07 17.11
CA MET A 41 24.41 1.22 16.99
C MET A 41 23.76 0.22 16.04
N LYS A 42 24.55 -0.39 15.17
CA LYS A 42 24.07 -1.41 14.23
C LYS A 42 23.38 -2.57 14.96
N GLY A 43 22.16 -2.91 14.53
CA GLY A 43 21.35 -3.98 15.10
C GLY A 43 20.65 -3.62 16.43
N ARG A 44 20.84 -2.43 16.97
CA ARG A 44 20.20 -2.00 18.22
C ARG A 44 18.97 -1.17 17.97
N TRP A 45 17.97 -1.36 18.82
CA TRP A 45 16.79 -0.52 18.84
C TRP A 45 17.06 0.81 19.54
N MET A 46 16.59 1.89 18.94
CA MET A 46 16.70 3.26 19.44
C MET A 46 15.32 3.90 19.46
N THR A 47 15.02 4.61 20.53
CA THR A 47 13.84 5.46 20.61
C THR A 47 14.27 6.90 20.39
N VAL A 48 13.80 7.52 19.34
CA VAL A 48 14.08 8.90 18.99
C VAL A 48 13.00 9.79 19.59
N LYS A 49 13.43 10.76 20.38
CA LYS A 49 12.54 11.75 21.03
C LYS A 49 13.08 13.14 20.78
N MET A 50 12.18 14.08 20.60
CA MET A 50 12.48 15.50 20.47
C MET A 50 12.09 16.22 21.75
N ILE A 51 12.94 17.11 22.23
CA ILE A 51 12.65 18.01 23.35
C ILE A 51 12.41 19.40 22.75
N ILE A 52 11.24 19.94 22.99
CA ILE A 52 10.84 21.29 22.55
C ILE A 52 11.14 22.25 23.70
N ASP A 53 11.80 23.38 23.36
CA ASP A 53 12.12 24.40 24.35
C ASP A 53 10.89 24.84 25.15
N GLY A 54 11.05 24.89 26.47
CA GLY A 54 9.96 25.16 27.40
C GLY A 54 9.09 23.96 27.80
N HIS A 55 9.31 22.79 27.16
CA HIS A 55 8.57 21.54 27.42
C HIS A 55 9.52 20.35 27.63
N THR A 56 10.55 20.55 28.41
CA THR A 56 11.63 19.55 28.63
C THR A 56 11.17 18.34 29.43
N ASP A 57 10.10 18.44 30.17
CA ASP A 57 9.47 17.39 31.00
C ASP A 57 8.64 16.42 30.18
N GLN A 58 8.24 16.79 28.96
CA GLN A 58 7.40 15.99 28.07
C GLN A 58 8.06 15.82 26.67
N PRO A 59 9.07 14.96 26.55
CA PRO A 59 9.72 14.72 25.26
C PRO A 59 8.72 14.17 24.24
N PHE A 60 8.66 14.80 23.08
CA PHE A 60 7.82 14.37 21.96
C PHE A 60 8.43 13.12 21.28
N LEU A 61 7.65 12.07 21.14
CA LEU A 61 8.09 10.83 20.52
C LEU A 61 8.10 10.97 19.01
N ILE A 62 9.28 10.74 18.39
CA ILE A 62 9.45 10.71 16.92
C ILE A 62 9.24 9.31 16.37
N GLY A 63 9.75 8.30 17.06
CA GLY A 63 9.59 6.91 16.64
C GLY A 63 10.61 5.97 17.26
N ARG A 64 10.54 4.72 16.83
CA ARG A 64 11.45 3.66 17.25
C ARG A 64 12.12 3.03 16.03
N PHE A 65 13.46 3.04 16.01
CA PHE A 65 14.25 2.65 14.85
C PHE A 65 15.32 1.65 15.25
N LYS A 66 15.70 0.76 14.33
CA LYS A 66 16.78 -0.21 14.48
C LYS A 66 17.96 0.21 13.63
N GLY A 67 19.13 0.33 14.22
CA GLY A 67 20.36 0.70 13.51
C GLY A 67 20.70 -0.28 12.40
N TYR A 68 20.81 0.23 11.19
CA TYR A 68 21.21 -0.53 10.01
C TYR A 68 22.70 -0.37 9.70
N SER A 69 23.18 0.85 9.68
CA SER A 69 24.60 1.17 9.51
C SER A 69 25.07 2.12 10.60
N ASP A 70 26.37 2.07 10.87
CA ASP A 70 27.03 2.84 11.90
C ASP A 70 28.50 2.99 11.47
N THR A 71 28.79 4.05 10.72
CA THR A 71 30.06 4.25 10.04
C THR A 71 30.81 5.43 10.65
N PRO A 72 32.04 5.25 11.12
CA PRO A 72 32.86 6.37 11.57
C PRO A 72 33.15 7.36 10.44
N THR A 73 33.08 8.66 10.72
CA THR A 73 33.56 9.70 9.80
C THR A 73 35.08 9.60 9.56
N ALA A 74 35.57 10.20 8.47
CA ALA A 74 36.99 10.15 8.11
C ALA A 74 37.91 10.68 9.20
N ASP A 75 37.50 11.71 9.94
CA ASP A 75 38.21 12.29 11.07
C ASP A 75 38.01 11.52 12.39
N ARG A 76 37.18 10.49 12.39
CA ARG A 76 36.85 9.65 13.55
C ARG A 76 36.27 10.39 14.76
N LYS A 77 35.81 11.62 14.58
CA LYS A 77 35.17 12.40 15.64
C LYS A 77 33.71 12.05 15.80
N TYR A 78 33.05 11.68 14.71
CA TYR A 78 31.65 11.39 14.63
C TYR A 78 31.40 10.01 14.04
N ARG A 79 30.14 9.61 14.08
CA ARG A 79 29.61 8.40 13.40
C ARG A 79 28.32 8.77 12.69
N ASP A 80 28.24 8.38 11.42
CA ASP A 80 27.04 8.46 10.62
C ASP A 80 26.20 7.22 10.87
N VAL A 81 24.99 7.41 11.35
CA VAL A 81 24.05 6.34 11.67
C VAL A 81 22.85 6.42 10.77
N VAL A 82 22.49 5.29 10.17
CA VAL A 82 21.24 5.10 9.46
C VAL A 82 20.45 4.01 10.19
N ALA A 83 19.20 4.29 10.50
CA ALA A 83 18.32 3.35 11.14
C ALA A 83 16.94 3.37 10.49
N TYR A 84 16.26 2.23 10.52
CA TYR A 84 14.92 2.04 9.96
C TYR A 84 13.94 1.63 11.06
N ASP A 85 12.67 1.90 10.83
CA ASP A 85 11.60 1.38 11.67
C ASP A 85 11.46 -0.15 11.52
N ALA A 86 10.48 -0.74 12.22
CA ALA A 86 10.28 -2.18 12.21
C ALA A 86 9.82 -2.74 10.86
N LEU A 87 9.26 -1.91 9.99
CA LEU A 87 8.84 -2.35 8.66
C LEU A 87 10.01 -2.82 7.81
N TYR A 88 11.19 -2.22 7.96
CA TYR A 88 12.35 -2.64 7.18
C TYR A 88 12.64 -4.14 7.31
N ASP A 89 12.64 -4.65 8.54
CA ASP A 89 12.86 -6.09 8.78
C ASP A 89 11.71 -6.94 8.23
N ILE A 90 10.44 -6.48 8.39
CA ILE A 90 9.25 -7.18 7.90
C ILE A 90 9.26 -7.26 6.37
N LEU A 91 9.48 -6.12 5.69
CA LEU A 91 9.39 -6.03 4.24
C LEU A 91 10.42 -6.91 3.54
N ASN A 92 11.58 -7.12 4.16
CA ASN A 92 12.68 -7.93 3.62
C ASN A 92 12.67 -9.39 4.10
N ALA A 93 11.76 -9.76 5.00
CA ALA A 93 11.69 -11.12 5.52
C ALA A 93 11.06 -12.08 4.50
N ASP A 94 11.60 -13.31 4.43
CA ASP A 94 10.93 -14.44 3.82
C ASP A 94 9.90 -15.01 4.81
N VAL A 95 8.63 -14.94 4.45
CA VAL A 95 7.50 -15.39 5.26
C VAL A 95 6.86 -16.68 4.76
N SER A 96 7.51 -17.38 3.84
CA SER A 96 7.00 -18.60 3.21
C SER A 96 6.70 -19.71 4.24
N ALA A 97 7.60 -19.90 5.21
CA ALA A 97 7.41 -20.85 6.28
C ALA A 97 6.17 -20.52 7.14
N TRP A 98 6.01 -19.25 7.52
CA TRP A 98 4.84 -18.78 8.24
C TRP A 98 3.57 -18.97 7.42
N TYR A 99 3.55 -18.56 6.14
CA TYR A 99 2.39 -18.69 5.27
C TYR A 99 1.89 -20.14 5.18
N ASN A 100 2.81 -21.10 5.13
CA ASN A 100 2.45 -22.51 5.09
C ASN A 100 1.77 -23.01 6.38
N THR A 101 1.92 -22.31 7.50
CA THR A 101 1.38 -22.71 8.81
C THR A 101 0.15 -21.92 9.23
N VAL A 102 -0.18 -20.81 8.55
CA VAL A 102 -1.28 -19.93 8.97
C VAL A 102 -2.66 -20.57 8.78
N PHE A 103 -2.78 -21.50 7.84
CA PHE A 103 -4.03 -22.18 7.54
C PHE A 103 -4.11 -23.49 8.35
N PRO A 104 -5.15 -23.67 9.18
CA PRO A 104 -5.42 -24.95 9.79
C PRO A 104 -5.58 -26.03 8.72
N SER A 105 -5.15 -27.24 9.03
CA SER A 105 -5.25 -28.34 8.07
C SER A 105 -5.70 -29.63 8.73
N HIS A 106 -6.45 -30.43 7.98
CA HIS A 106 -6.85 -31.75 8.37
C HIS A 106 -6.67 -32.75 7.22
N LYS A 107 -6.71 -34.06 7.53
CA LYS A 107 -6.57 -35.10 6.52
C LYS A 107 -7.93 -35.66 6.16
N GLU A 108 -8.23 -35.65 4.85
CA GLU A 108 -9.42 -36.28 4.29
C GLU A 108 -9.05 -37.47 3.41
N GLN A 109 -9.94 -38.48 3.39
CA GLN A 109 -9.84 -39.59 2.47
C GLN A 109 -10.65 -39.24 1.20
N GLN A 110 -9.97 -39.11 0.08
CA GLN A 110 -10.60 -38.89 -1.22
C GLN A 110 -10.45 -40.14 -2.08
N LYS A 111 -11.51 -40.51 -2.78
CA LYS A 111 -11.47 -41.60 -3.77
C LYS A 111 -11.18 -40.96 -5.16
N ASP A 112 -10.16 -41.49 -5.82
CA ASP A 112 -9.89 -41.14 -7.22
C ASP A 112 -10.90 -41.75 -8.18
N LYS A 113 -10.79 -41.46 -9.48
CA LYS A 113 -11.69 -41.99 -10.50
C LYS A 113 -11.67 -43.51 -10.61
N ASP A 114 -10.60 -44.13 -10.15
CA ASP A 114 -10.38 -45.57 -10.19
C ASP A 114 -10.80 -46.25 -8.87
N GLY A 115 -11.42 -45.51 -7.96
CA GLY A 115 -11.92 -45.99 -6.66
C GLY A 115 -10.84 -46.19 -5.60
N LYS A 116 -9.58 -45.78 -5.86
CA LYS A 116 -8.48 -45.86 -4.92
C LYS A 116 -8.60 -44.73 -3.91
N THR A 117 -8.55 -45.06 -2.63
CA THR A 117 -8.59 -44.08 -1.55
C THR A 117 -7.21 -43.52 -1.32
N THR A 118 -7.06 -42.18 -1.48
CA THR A 118 -5.86 -41.41 -1.14
C THR A 118 -6.15 -40.49 0.02
N THR A 119 -5.18 -40.29 0.90
CA THR A 119 -5.29 -39.30 1.99
C THR A 119 -4.73 -37.98 1.50
N VAL A 120 -5.59 -36.95 1.47
CA VAL A 120 -5.23 -35.59 1.02
C VAL A 120 -5.25 -34.65 2.23
N THR A 121 -4.29 -33.73 2.29
CA THR A 121 -4.30 -32.65 3.28
C THR A 121 -5.19 -31.52 2.75
N VAL A 122 -6.23 -31.20 3.51
CA VAL A 122 -7.14 -30.08 3.21
C VAL A 122 -6.83 -28.94 4.17
N TYR A 123 -6.78 -27.73 3.66
CA TYR A 123 -6.55 -26.52 4.44
C TYR A 123 -7.88 -25.79 4.65
N ASP A 124 -8.15 -25.44 5.90
CA ASP A 124 -9.34 -24.68 6.27
C ASP A 124 -9.12 -23.18 6.00
N PRO A 125 -10.13 -22.48 5.51
CA PRO A 125 -10.02 -21.04 5.29
C PRO A 125 -9.95 -20.28 6.61
N VAL A 126 -9.30 -19.11 6.58
CA VAL A 126 -9.25 -18.16 7.70
C VAL A 126 -9.87 -16.83 7.27
N THR A 127 -10.27 -15.98 8.23
CA THR A 127 -10.70 -14.63 7.90
C THR A 127 -9.48 -13.74 7.65
N MET A 128 -9.65 -12.62 6.92
CA MET A 128 -8.62 -11.61 6.73
C MET A 128 -8.10 -11.09 8.08
N LYS A 129 -8.99 -10.89 9.07
CA LYS A 129 -8.59 -10.48 10.42
C LYS A 129 -7.66 -11.51 11.07
N GLN A 130 -8.03 -12.79 11.05
CA GLN A 130 -7.19 -13.87 11.59
C GLN A 130 -5.84 -13.96 10.87
N PHE A 131 -5.84 -13.78 9.56
CA PHE A 131 -4.63 -13.82 8.74
C PHE A 131 -3.66 -12.69 9.12
N ARG A 132 -4.14 -11.43 9.14
CA ARG A 132 -3.30 -10.29 9.52
C ARG A 132 -2.84 -10.33 10.97
N ASP A 133 -3.71 -10.77 11.89
CA ASP A 133 -3.35 -10.94 13.30
C ASP A 133 -2.24 -11.98 13.47
N SER A 134 -2.32 -13.11 12.74
CA SER A 134 -1.26 -14.13 12.71
C SER A 134 0.05 -13.56 12.13
N PHE A 135 -0.02 -12.73 11.10
CA PHE A 135 1.15 -12.10 10.48
C PHE A 135 1.90 -11.20 11.46
N PHE A 136 1.20 -10.27 12.11
CA PHE A 136 1.83 -9.36 13.07
C PHE A 136 2.33 -10.09 14.33
N LYS A 137 1.60 -11.12 14.76
CA LYS A 137 2.04 -11.99 15.86
C LYS A 137 3.35 -12.70 15.52
N HIS A 138 3.55 -13.12 14.27
CA HIS A 138 4.78 -13.78 13.82
C HIS A 138 6.00 -12.87 13.99
N PHE A 139 5.85 -11.57 13.72
CA PHE A 139 6.91 -10.57 13.91
C PHE A 139 6.99 -9.99 15.32
N GLY A 140 6.04 -10.29 16.19
CA GLY A 140 5.97 -9.69 17.53
C GLY A 140 5.72 -8.19 17.52
N ILE A 141 5.03 -7.68 16.50
CA ILE A 141 4.68 -6.27 16.33
C ILE A 141 3.19 -6.10 16.52
N GLU A 142 2.81 -5.05 17.23
CA GLU A 142 1.41 -4.67 17.37
C GLU A 142 0.92 -3.92 16.13
N GLN A 143 -0.34 -4.10 15.79
CA GLN A 143 -1.05 -3.28 14.81
C GLN A 143 -2.08 -2.41 15.50
N ALA A 144 -2.49 -1.31 14.86
CA ALA A 144 -3.56 -0.46 15.34
C ALA A 144 -4.85 -1.27 15.49
N ASP A 145 -5.57 -1.03 16.58
CA ASP A 145 -6.87 -1.68 16.85
C ASP A 145 -7.96 -1.03 16.00
N ILE A 146 -8.03 -1.48 14.74
CA ILE A 146 -8.99 -0.99 13.75
C ILE A 146 -9.59 -2.17 12.97
N ASP A 147 -10.89 -2.11 12.72
CA ASP A 147 -11.56 -3.04 11.81
C ASP A 147 -11.38 -2.57 10.37
N LEU A 148 -10.82 -3.44 9.54
CA LEU A 148 -10.68 -3.19 8.11
C LEU A 148 -11.95 -3.61 7.37
N ILE A 149 -12.21 -2.95 6.24
CA ILE A 149 -13.47 -3.12 5.51
C ILE A 149 -13.69 -4.54 4.99
N ASN A 150 -12.62 -5.31 4.77
CA ASN A 150 -12.67 -6.69 4.30
C ASN A 150 -12.15 -7.70 5.35
N ASP A 151 -12.13 -7.37 6.64
CA ASP A 151 -11.67 -8.25 7.72
C ASP A 151 -12.44 -9.58 7.82
N ASN A 152 -13.70 -9.58 7.41
CA ASN A 152 -14.55 -10.78 7.39
C ASN A 152 -14.41 -11.61 6.10
N MET A 153 -13.55 -11.19 5.16
CA MET A 153 -13.31 -11.94 3.93
C MET A 153 -12.68 -13.29 4.26
N SER A 154 -13.21 -14.36 3.66
CA SER A 154 -12.63 -15.70 3.76
C SER A 154 -11.37 -15.77 2.89
N ILE A 155 -10.29 -16.28 3.43
CA ILE A 155 -9.02 -16.49 2.74
C ILE A 155 -8.72 -17.98 2.70
N GLU A 156 -8.54 -18.49 1.50
CA GLU A 156 -8.12 -19.86 1.24
C GLU A 156 -6.62 -19.90 0.93
N LYS A 157 -5.98 -21.03 1.17
CA LYS A 157 -4.59 -21.26 0.77
C LYS A 157 -4.51 -21.51 -0.73
N THR A 158 -4.25 -20.43 -1.49
CA THR A 158 -4.23 -20.46 -2.95
C THR A 158 -2.83 -20.48 -3.56
N VAL A 159 -1.79 -20.18 -2.78
CA VAL A 159 -0.41 -20.07 -3.26
C VAL A 159 0.43 -21.20 -2.64
N ALA A 160 1.24 -21.85 -3.45
CA ALA A 160 2.28 -22.76 -2.98
C ALA A 160 3.60 -21.97 -2.87
N VAL A 161 4.18 -21.94 -1.67
CA VAL A 161 5.43 -21.23 -1.41
C VAL A 161 6.46 -22.16 -0.79
N THR A 162 7.73 -21.97 -1.15
CA THR A 162 8.86 -22.72 -0.60
C THR A 162 9.83 -21.75 0.07
N PRO A 163 10.24 -21.99 1.33
CA PRO A 163 11.23 -21.16 1.99
C PRO A 163 12.55 -21.12 1.20
N SER A 164 13.17 -19.94 1.13
CA SER A 164 14.42 -19.74 0.39
C SER A 164 15.59 -20.60 0.91
N SER A 165 15.53 -21.06 2.16
CA SER A 165 16.52 -21.95 2.76
C SER A 165 16.48 -23.41 2.25
N GLU A 166 15.41 -23.81 1.57
CA GLU A 166 15.22 -25.17 1.07
C GLU A 166 15.65 -25.33 -0.40
N THR A 167 16.08 -24.25 -1.04
CA THR A 167 16.51 -24.23 -2.46
C THR A 167 17.97 -24.66 -2.65
N SER A 168 18.64 -25.30 -1.70
CA SER A 168 20.01 -25.74 -1.85
C SER A 168 20.11 -27.24 -2.15
N SER A 169 20.62 -27.50 -3.32
CA SER A 169 21.46 -28.60 -3.85
C SER A 169 20.83 -29.55 -4.86
N ASP A 170 21.42 -29.45 -6.05
CA ASP A 170 21.80 -30.56 -6.95
C ASP A 170 20.80 -31.71 -7.13
N THR A 171 19.73 -31.45 -7.87
CA THR A 171 19.17 -32.48 -8.76
C THR A 171 18.43 -31.77 -9.89
N GLU A 172 19.01 -31.80 -11.08
CA GLU A 172 18.33 -31.53 -12.32
C GLU A 172 17.29 -32.60 -12.55
N GLU A 173 16.07 -32.41 -12.00
CA GLU A 173 14.86 -33.02 -12.54
C GLU A 173 13.63 -32.47 -11.83
N SER A 174 12.74 -31.87 -12.66
CA SER A 174 11.34 -31.54 -12.37
C SER A 174 11.06 -30.47 -11.29
N SER A 175 11.35 -29.28 -11.50
CA SER A 175 10.69 -27.98 -11.64
C SER A 175 9.22 -27.89 -11.18
N THR A 176 9.02 -27.77 -9.90
CA THR A 176 7.99 -26.89 -9.35
C THR A 176 8.56 -26.27 -8.08
N ILE A 177 9.57 -25.45 -8.28
CA ILE A 177 10.15 -24.64 -7.20
C ILE A 177 9.09 -23.57 -6.90
N GLY A 178 8.37 -23.75 -5.81
CA GLY A 178 7.57 -22.69 -5.23
C GLY A 178 8.51 -21.54 -4.88
N GLU A 179 8.16 -20.35 -5.28
CA GLU A 179 8.96 -19.16 -4.98
C GLU A 179 8.72 -18.70 -3.54
N SER A 180 9.70 -18.02 -2.95
CA SER A 180 9.59 -17.45 -1.61
C SER A 180 8.61 -16.27 -1.60
N MET A 181 7.90 -16.08 -0.49
CA MET A 181 6.97 -14.98 -0.27
C MET A 181 7.61 -13.98 0.71
N SER A 182 7.66 -12.71 0.31
CA SER A 182 8.20 -11.65 1.17
C SER A 182 7.12 -11.04 2.07
N GLY A 183 7.54 -10.52 3.22
CA GLY A 183 6.64 -9.76 4.09
C GLY A 183 6.07 -8.52 3.41
N LYS A 184 6.81 -7.91 2.47
CA LYS A 184 6.34 -6.80 1.65
C LYS A 184 5.12 -7.19 0.81
N GLU A 185 5.18 -8.33 0.13
CA GLU A 185 4.07 -8.81 -0.70
C GLU A 185 2.81 -9.06 0.14
N VAL A 186 2.98 -9.68 1.30
CA VAL A 186 1.85 -9.95 2.21
C VAL A 186 1.22 -8.65 2.68
N LEU A 187 2.00 -7.71 3.21
CA LEU A 187 1.47 -6.43 3.71
C LEU A 187 0.86 -5.58 2.60
N SER A 188 1.51 -5.52 1.45
CA SER A 188 0.98 -4.80 0.30
C SER A 188 -0.37 -5.37 -0.15
N CYS A 189 -0.50 -6.69 -0.21
CA CYS A 189 -1.78 -7.32 -0.56
C CYS A 189 -2.86 -7.08 0.50
N ILE A 190 -2.52 -7.12 1.81
CA ILE A 190 -3.47 -6.79 2.90
C ILE A 190 -3.96 -5.34 2.77
N CYS A 191 -3.05 -4.39 2.60
CA CYS A 191 -3.41 -2.97 2.49
C CYS A 191 -4.20 -2.68 1.21
N GLU A 192 -3.79 -3.24 0.07
CA GLU A 192 -4.45 -3.04 -1.22
C GLU A 192 -5.89 -3.55 -1.23
N ILE A 193 -6.12 -4.77 -0.69
CA ILE A 193 -7.47 -5.35 -0.66
C ILE A 193 -8.39 -4.62 0.32
N ASN A 194 -7.86 -3.81 1.20
CA ASN A 194 -8.61 -2.95 2.10
C ASN A 194 -8.66 -1.47 1.66
N GLY A 195 -8.00 -1.11 0.56
CA GLY A 195 -7.99 0.25 0.01
C GLY A 195 -7.27 1.27 0.88
N CYS A 196 -6.18 0.87 1.54
CA CYS A 196 -5.36 1.70 2.41
C CYS A 196 -3.87 1.56 2.10
N MET A 197 -3.05 2.31 2.79
CA MET A 197 -1.59 2.21 2.80
C MET A 197 -1.12 1.81 4.19
N GLY A 198 0.08 1.23 4.28
CA GLY A 198 0.64 0.79 5.55
C GLY A 198 1.78 1.68 6.01
N HIS A 199 1.80 2.00 7.30
CA HIS A 199 2.84 2.82 7.91
C HIS A 199 3.13 2.39 9.34
N MET A 200 4.37 2.55 9.77
CA MET A 200 4.76 2.35 11.18
C MET A 200 4.56 3.67 11.94
N GLY A 201 3.59 3.69 12.83
CA GLY A 201 3.34 4.85 13.66
C GLY A 201 4.45 5.12 14.69
N ARG A 202 4.48 6.33 15.22
CA ARG A 202 5.42 6.74 16.28
C ARG A 202 5.27 5.90 17.56
N ASP A 203 4.08 5.41 17.81
CA ASP A 203 3.76 4.48 18.90
C ASP A 203 4.41 3.10 18.76
N GLY A 204 5.03 2.83 17.61
CA GLY A 204 5.65 1.56 17.27
C GLY A 204 4.68 0.48 16.85
N LYS A 205 3.44 0.86 16.51
CA LYS A 205 2.44 -0.04 15.94
C LYS A 205 2.32 0.16 14.45
N PHE A 206 1.88 -0.87 13.76
CA PHE A 206 1.53 -0.77 12.35
C PHE A 206 0.16 -0.13 12.19
N HIS A 207 0.07 0.90 11.38
CA HIS A 207 -1.16 1.64 11.09
C HIS A 207 -1.61 1.43 9.64
N TYR A 208 -2.91 1.32 9.46
CA TYR A 208 -3.58 1.29 8.16
C TYR A 208 -4.10 2.69 7.85
N ILE A 209 -3.46 3.37 6.92
CA ILE A 209 -3.74 4.77 6.62
C ILE A 209 -4.77 4.86 5.48
N TYR A 210 -5.90 5.46 5.79
CA TYR A 210 -6.92 5.87 4.83
C TYR A 210 -6.83 7.37 4.62
N LEU A 211 -6.70 7.82 3.39
CA LEU A 211 -6.75 9.24 3.09
C LEU A 211 -8.19 9.76 3.24
N GLU A 212 -8.33 10.93 3.81
CA GLU A 212 -9.62 11.58 3.97
C GLU A 212 -10.25 11.94 2.62
N GLN A 213 -11.50 11.53 2.41
CA GLN A 213 -12.17 11.69 1.12
C GLN A 213 -12.62 13.12 0.82
N ASN A 214 -12.61 14.01 1.80
CA ASN A 214 -13.02 15.40 1.66
C ASN A 214 -12.19 16.30 2.56
N ILE A 215 -11.12 16.85 2.04
CA ILE A 215 -10.22 17.75 2.78
C ILE A 215 -10.97 19.00 3.25
N GLN A 216 -11.92 19.51 2.47
CA GLN A 216 -12.69 20.71 2.81
C GLN A 216 -13.66 20.49 3.96
N GLY A 217 -14.14 19.26 4.15
CA GLY A 217 -15.09 18.88 5.19
C GLY A 217 -14.46 18.57 6.55
N LEU A 218 -13.13 18.54 6.63
CA LEU A 218 -12.44 18.06 7.82
C LEU A 218 -12.54 19.01 9.02
N TYR A 219 -12.78 20.33 8.83
CA TYR A 219 -12.75 21.31 9.93
C TYR A 219 -13.54 22.59 9.68
N PRO A 220 -14.09 23.17 10.72
CA PRO A 220 -14.64 22.51 11.91
C PRO A 220 -16.09 22.09 11.68
N ARG A 221 -16.49 20.98 12.26
CA ARG A 221 -17.91 20.70 12.37
C ARG A 221 -18.51 21.70 13.38
N ASN A 222 -19.33 22.60 12.89
CA ASN A 222 -20.02 23.62 13.71
C ASN A 222 -20.93 23.01 14.81
N ASP A 223 -21.21 21.71 14.70
CA ASP A 223 -22.00 20.92 15.66
C ASP A 223 -21.19 20.46 16.88
N LEU A 224 -19.86 20.45 16.81
CA LEU A 224 -19.00 20.04 17.93
C LEU A 224 -18.43 21.20 18.74
N TYR A 225 -18.30 22.39 18.15
CA TYR A 225 -17.78 23.58 18.82
C TYR A 225 -18.63 24.80 18.46
N PRO A 226 -19.29 25.46 19.46
CA PRO A 226 -20.06 26.67 19.21
C PRO A 226 -19.22 27.78 18.60
N ALA A 227 -19.87 28.60 17.80
CA ALA A 227 -19.24 29.68 17.04
C ALA A 227 -18.51 30.73 17.89
N ASP A 228 -18.83 30.82 19.17
CA ASP A 228 -18.42 31.87 20.07
C ASP A 228 -17.34 31.40 21.06
N ASP A 229 -16.74 30.25 20.86
CA ASP A 229 -15.72 29.73 21.77
C ASP A 229 -14.41 30.52 21.67
N LEU A 230 -13.74 30.68 22.82
CA LEU A 230 -12.49 31.41 23.02
C LEU A 230 -11.29 30.95 22.17
N PHE A 231 -11.45 29.89 21.40
CA PHE A 231 -10.42 29.42 20.49
C PHE A 231 -10.68 29.95 19.09
N PRO A 232 -9.70 30.62 18.47
CA PRO A 232 -9.87 31.08 17.12
C PRO A 232 -10.21 29.88 16.22
N ARG A 233 -11.27 30.04 15.43
CA ARG A 233 -11.70 29.10 14.40
C ARG A 233 -10.69 29.01 13.26
N ASP A 234 -9.47 28.73 13.58
CA ASP A 234 -8.55 28.33 12.54
C ASP A 234 -8.85 26.86 12.25
N PRO A 235 -9.14 26.50 11.00
CA PRO A 235 -9.18 25.08 10.60
C PRO A 235 -7.79 24.55 10.81
N LYS A 236 -7.66 23.93 11.94
CA LYS A 236 -6.52 23.93 12.70
C LYS A 236 -5.48 23.09 12.16
N SER A 237 -5.08 22.26 12.71
CA SER A 237 -3.91 21.37 12.71
C SER A 237 -3.16 21.23 11.37
N ASN A 238 -3.83 21.30 10.24
CA ASN A 238 -3.27 21.00 8.91
C ASN A 238 -3.07 22.24 8.03
N ARG A 239 -3.32 23.44 8.56
CA ARG A 239 -3.06 24.67 7.82
C ARG A 239 -1.62 25.12 8.02
N ILE A 240 -0.85 25.08 6.94
CA ILE A 240 0.49 25.64 6.90
C ILE A 240 0.38 27.11 6.48
N GLY A 241 0.42 28.03 7.46
CA GLY A 241 0.32 29.47 7.23
C GLY A 241 1.43 30.00 6.33
N LYS A 242 1.23 31.18 5.74
CA LYS A 242 2.20 31.83 4.83
C LYS A 242 3.58 32.08 5.44
N ASP A 243 3.66 32.14 6.73
CA ASP A 243 4.88 32.33 7.52
C ASP A 243 5.56 31.00 7.89
N LEU A 244 4.94 29.87 7.60
CA LEU A 244 5.43 28.55 7.93
C LEU A 244 6.08 27.81 6.76
N TYR A 245 5.76 28.14 5.50
CA TYR A 245 6.48 27.59 4.35
C TYR A 245 7.45 28.61 3.77
N ILE A 246 8.51 28.13 3.16
CA ILE A 246 9.59 28.93 2.56
C ILE A 246 9.42 28.93 1.06
N THR A 247 9.24 27.76 0.47
CA THR A 247 8.89 27.57 -0.93
C THR A 247 7.74 26.58 -1.05
N ALA A 248 6.91 26.76 -2.07
CA ALA A 248 5.88 25.81 -2.44
C ALA A 248 5.76 25.80 -3.97
N GLU A 249 5.90 24.63 -4.55
CA GLU A 249 5.66 24.36 -5.97
C GLU A 249 4.47 23.40 -6.06
N TYR A 250 3.66 23.53 -7.08
CA TYR A 250 2.47 22.72 -7.25
C TYR A 250 2.05 22.64 -8.72
N GLU A 251 1.39 21.56 -9.05
CA GLU A 251 0.84 21.36 -10.39
C GLU A 251 -0.43 22.20 -10.61
N ASP A 252 -0.72 22.55 -11.85
CA ASP A 252 -1.91 23.30 -12.22
C ASP A 252 -3.18 22.44 -12.33
N PHE A 253 -3.07 21.14 -12.08
CA PHE A 253 -4.17 20.19 -12.08
C PHE A 253 -4.42 19.57 -10.69
N LEU A 254 -5.59 18.95 -10.54
CA LEU A 254 -5.94 18.09 -9.41
C LEU A 254 -5.90 16.65 -9.85
N VAL A 255 -5.35 15.79 -8.99
CA VAL A 255 -5.53 14.33 -9.13
C VAL A 255 -7.02 14.03 -9.04
N LYS A 256 -7.57 13.45 -10.09
CA LYS A 256 -9.01 13.17 -10.20
C LYS A 256 -9.41 11.97 -9.36
N THR A 257 -10.62 12.04 -8.83
CA THR A 257 -11.18 10.95 -8.06
C THR A 257 -11.20 9.63 -8.84
N ILE A 258 -10.85 8.55 -8.17
CA ILE A 258 -11.05 7.19 -8.68
C ILE A 258 -12.54 6.90 -8.65
N ASN A 259 -13.14 6.65 -9.80
CA ASN A 259 -14.58 6.45 -9.96
C ASN A 259 -14.94 5.03 -10.42
N LYS A 260 -13.93 4.23 -10.78
CA LYS A 260 -14.06 2.86 -11.21
C LYS A 260 -12.96 2.00 -10.60
N LEU A 261 -13.30 0.78 -10.22
CA LEU A 261 -12.36 -0.22 -9.72
C LEU A 261 -12.53 -1.51 -10.51
N GLN A 262 -11.43 -2.06 -10.97
CA GLN A 262 -11.34 -3.38 -11.57
C GLN A 262 -10.53 -4.29 -10.66
N ILE A 263 -11.05 -5.47 -10.34
CA ILE A 263 -10.29 -6.54 -9.69
C ILE A 263 -10.17 -7.70 -10.66
N ARG A 264 -8.94 -8.12 -10.96
CA ARG A 264 -8.64 -9.25 -11.84
C ARG A 264 -7.51 -10.10 -11.28
N GLU A 265 -7.53 -11.38 -11.56
CA GLU A 265 -6.45 -12.27 -11.13
C GLU A 265 -5.19 -12.07 -11.95
N GLN A 266 -5.33 -11.82 -13.25
CA GLN A 266 -4.23 -11.65 -14.20
C GLN A 266 -4.49 -10.49 -15.15
N LYS A 267 -3.43 -9.97 -15.76
CA LYS A 267 -3.48 -8.84 -16.70
C LYS A 267 -4.45 -9.06 -17.89
N ASN A 268 -4.61 -10.29 -18.32
CA ASN A 268 -5.46 -10.63 -19.49
C ASN A 268 -6.88 -11.08 -19.07
N ASP A 269 -7.19 -11.05 -17.77
CA ASP A 269 -8.50 -11.36 -17.26
C ASP A 269 -9.34 -10.08 -17.13
N ILE A 270 -10.65 -10.19 -17.34
CA ILE A 270 -11.58 -9.08 -17.16
C ILE A 270 -11.88 -8.90 -15.66
N GLY A 271 -11.98 -10.00 -14.92
CA GLY A 271 -12.36 -9.98 -13.52
C GLY A 271 -13.71 -9.30 -13.27
N VAL A 272 -13.77 -8.46 -12.26
CA VAL A 272 -14.95 -7.72 -11.85
C VAL A 272 -14.69 -6.22 -11.92
N ILE A 273 -15.64 -5.46 -12.48
CA ILE A 273 -15.57 -4.00 -12.57
C ILE A 273 -16.75 -3.41 -11.78
N VAL A 274 -16.46 -2.44 -10.91
CA VAL A 274 -17.47 -1.67 -10.16
C VAL A 274 -17.24 -0.17 -10.34
N GLY A 275 -18.33 0.60 -10.25
CA GLY A 275 -18.29 2.04 -10.50
C GLY A 275 -18.41 2.37 -12.00
N THR A 276 -18.44 3.67 -12.30
CA THR A 276 -18.64 4.20 -13.66
C THR A 276 -17.76 5.42 -13.85
N GLY A 277 -17.11 5.56 -15.00
CA GLY A 277 -16.26 6.70 -15.33
C GLY A 277 -14.95 6.26 -15.98
N ASP A 278 -14.06 7.22 -16.20
CA ASP A 278 -12.85 7.04 -16.98
C ASP A 278 -11.59 6.82 -16.12
N ASN A 279 -11.61 7.25 -14.85
CA ASN A 279 -10.48 7.10 -13.95
C ASN A 279 -10.61 5.80 -13.14
N ALA A 280 -9.93 4.76 -13.62
CA ALA A 280 -10.01 3.41 -13.05
C ALA A 280 -8.78 3.08 -12.20
N TYR A 281 -9.02 2.45 -11.06
CA TYR A 281 -8.00 1.75 -10.31
C TYR A 281 -8.08 0.25 -10.62
N VAL A 282 -6.93 -0.39 -10.86
CA VAL A 282 -6.87 -1.82 -11.19
C VAL A 282 -6.09 -2.56 -10.11
N ILE A 283 -6.76 -3.53 -9.49
CA ILE A 283 -6.12 -4.50 -8.59
C ILE A 283 -5.89 -5.77 -9.39
N GLU A 284 -4.63 -6.15 -9.52
CA GLU A 284 -4.23 -7.40 -10.17
C GLU A 284 -3.13 -8.08 -9.36
N ASP A 285 -3.01 -9.38 -9.54
CA ASP A 285 -1.99 -10.18 -8.85
C ASP A 285 -2.03 -10.13 -7.32
N ASN A 286 -3.17 -9.77 -6.73
CA ASN A 286 -3.38 -9.88 -5.30
C ASN A 286 -3.84 -11.30 -4.96
N PHE A 287 -3.01 -12.07 -4.24
CA PHE A 287 -3.28 -13.48 -4.00
C PHE A 287 -4.55 -13.76 -3.15
N PHE A 288 -5.08 -12.74 -2.47
CA PHE A 288 -6.33 -12.86 -1.74
C PHE A 288 -7.58 -12.93 -2.64
N VAL A 289 -7.45 -12.57 -3.91
CA VAL A 289 -8.58 -12.64 -4.86
C VAL A 289 -8.58 -13.91 -5.71
N TYR A 290 -7.51 -14.72 -5.64
CA TYR A 290 -7.40 -15.92 -6.45
C TYR A 290 -8.48 -16.96 -6.13
N GLY A 291 -9.10 -17.50 -7.16
CA GLY A 291 -10.14 -18.52 -7.06
C GLY A 291 -11.48 -18.06 -6.52
N LYS A 292 -11.66 -16.74 -6.29
CA LYS A 292 -12.91 -16.19 -5.78
C LYS A 292 -13.95 -16.02 -6.87
N GLY A 293 -15.20 -16.32 -6.53
CA GLY A 293 -16.33 -16.12 -7.45
C GLY A 293 -16.66 -14.66 -7.70
N SER A 294 -17.19 -14.33 -8.89
CA SER A 294 -17.53 -12.95 -9.29
C SER A 294 -18.44 -12.22 -8.29
N LYS A 295 -19.34 -12.93 -7.60
CA LYS A 295 -20.22 -12.33 -6.58
C LYS A 295 -19.43 -11.83 -5.37
N GLU A 296 -18.47 -12.62 -4.90
CA GLU A 296 -17.61 -12.26 -3.77
C GLU A 296 -16.68 -11.12 -4.17
N LEU A 297 -16.00 -11.23 -5.30
CA LEU A 297 -15.14 -10.17 -5.85
C LEU A 297 -15.89 -8.84 -6.02
N ASN A 298 -17.16 -8.88 -6.43
CA ASN A 298 -17.99 -7.69 -6.56
C ASN A 298 -18.24 -7.02 -5.20
N GLY A 299 -18.45 -7.80 -4.14
CA GLY A 299 -18.57 -7.31 -2.77
C GLY A 299 -17.27 -6.63 -2.30
N ILE A 300 -16.14 -7.30 -2.48
CA ILE A 300 -14.82 -6.78 -2.14
C ILE A 300 -14.53 -5.49 -2.91
N ALA A 301 -14.78 -5.48 -4.21
CA ALA A 301 -14.54 -4.32 -5.06
C ALA A 301 -15.39 -3.10 -4.64
N LYS A 302 -16.65 -3.29 -4.27
CA LYS A 302 -17.50 -2.20 -3.75
C LYS A 302 -16.97 -1.65 -2.44
N ASN A 303 -16.53 -2.53 -1.55
CA ASN A 303 -15.94 -2.14 -0.27
C ASN A 303 -14.70 -1.27 -0.49
N ILE A 304 -13.75 -1.72 -1.33
CA ILE A 304 -12.54 -0.97 -1.64
C ILE A 304 -12.88 0.37 -2.29
N LEU A 305 -13.75 0.37 -3.33
CA LEU A 305 -14.13 1.61 -4.02
C LEU A 305 -14.76 2.63 -3.05
N SER A 306 -15.50 2.17 -2.04
CA SER A 306 -16.07 3.06 -1.02
C SER A 306 -15.00 3.80 -0.19
N LYS A 307 -13.80 3.23 -0.07
CA LYS A 307 -12.68 3.83 0.67
C LYS A 307 -11.81 4.74 -0.17
N ILE A 308 -11.61 4.39 -1.44
CA ILE A 308 -10.70 5.13 -2.33
C ILE A 308 -11.40 6.19 -3.18
N ARG A 309 -12.71 6.10 -3.30
CA ARG A 309 -13.53 7.07 -4.05
C ARG A 309 -13.57 8.41 -3.31
N GLY A 310 -13.45 9.50 -4.06
CA GLY A 310 -13.58 10.85 -3.52
C GLY A 310 -12.26 11.47 -3.04
N ILE A 311 -11.15 10.74 -3.11
CA ILE A 311 -9.82 11.29 -2.85
C ILE A 311 -9.46 12.18 -4.04
N VAL A 312 -9.27 13.48 -3.75
CA VAL A 312 -8.89 14.52 -4.71
C VAL A 312 -7.85 15.41 -4.03
N TYR A 313 -6.75 15.65 -4.67
CA TYR A 313 -5.70 16.50 -4.11
C TYR A 313 -4.88 17.17 -5.22
N ARG A 314 -4.16 18.21 -4.86
CA ARG A 314 -3.21 18.87 -5.76
C ARG A 314 -1.81 18.34 -5.49
N PRO A 315 -1.09 17.82 -6.50
CA PRO A 315 0.32 17.49 -6.35
C PRO A 315 1.12 18.74 -5.99
N PHE A 316 2.03 18.62 -5.02
CA PHE A 316 2.84 19.72 -4.55
C PHE A 316 4.15 19.24 -3.91
N THR A 317 5.10 20.16 -3.85
CA THR A 317 6.31 20.06 -3.05
C THR A 317 6.46 21.35 -2.26
N ALA A 318 6.70 21.27 -0.97
CA ALA A 318 6.90 22.44 -0.13
C ALA A 318 8.03 22.26 0.86
N ASP A 319 8.89 23.27 0.96
CA ASP A 319 9.88 23.42 2.01
C ASP A 319 9.29 24.32 3.11
N CYS A 320 9.12 23.75 4.29
CA CYS A 320 8.44 24.35 5.41
C CYS A 320 9.35 24.50 6.63
N LYS A 321 8.97 25.37 7.55
CA LYS A 321 9.49 25.30 8.91
C LYS A 321 9.02 23.99 9.53
N GLY A 322 9.93 23.26 10.16
CA GLY A 322 9.64 21.92 10.66
C GLY A 322 8.53 21.90 11.71
N ASN A 323 7.59 21.02 11.50
CA ASN A 323 6.50 20.76 12.44
C ASN A 323 6.49 19.29 12.84
N PRO A 324 7.04 18.92 14.00
CA PRO A 324 7.12 17.52 14.41
C PRO A 324 5.75 16.87 14.62
N CYS A 325 4.65 17.65 14.70
CA CYS A 325 3.31 17.08 14.86
C CYS A 325 2.70 16.52 13.57
N LEU A 326 3.23 16.90 12.40
CA LEU A 326 2.75 16.35 11.12
C LEU A 326 3.18 14.90 10.94
N GLU A 327 2.32 14.12 10.32
CA GLU A 327 2.59 12.74 9.92
C GLU A 327 2.24 12.51 8.45
N VAL A 328 2.81 11.49 7.84
CA VAL A 328 2.39 11.08 6.49
C VAL A 328 0.95 10.58 6.51
N GLY A 329 0.17 10.96 5.51
CA GLY A 329 -1.27 10.72 5.45
C GLY A 329 -2.11 11.91 5.92
N ASP A 330 -1.52 12.87 6.62
CA ASP A 330 -2.23 14.08 7.01
C ASP A 330 -2.67 14.88 5.79
N ALA A 331 -3.91 15.39 5.85
CA ALA A 331 -4.38 16.38 4.90
C ALA A 331 -3.80 17.75 5.24
N VAL A 332 -3.33 18.49 4.26
CA VAL A 332 -2.72 19.81 4.43
C VAL A 332 -3.37 20.88 3.55
N ARG A 333 -3.35 22.09 4.06
CA ARG A 333 -3.82 23.30 3.38
C ARG A 333 -2.73 24.36 3.40
N LEU A 334 -2.23 24.71 2.21
CA LEU A 334 -1.20 25.74 2.05
C LEU A 334 -1.79 26.95 1.28
N PRO A 335 -2.03 28.08 1.96
CA PRO A 335 -2.45 29.29 1.28
C PRO A 335 -1.26 29.95 0.57
N THR A 336 -1.18 29.81 -0.74
CA THR A 336 -0.20 30.50 -1.57
C THR A 336 -0.64 31.95 -1.87
N ARG A 337 0.15 32.67 -2.66
CA ARG A 337 -0.22 34.01 -3.11
C ARG A 337 -1.44 34.01 -4.02
N TYR A 338 -1.63 32.95 -4.80
CA TYR A 338 -2.63 32.91 -5.86
C TYR A 338 -3.83 32.04 -5.50
N GLU A 339 -3.59 30.94 -4.79
CA GLU A 339 -4.64 29.97 -4.45
C GLU A 339 -4.35 29.20 -3.18
N LEU A 340 -5.33 28.43 -2.72
CA LEU A 340 -5.23 27.51 -1.62
C LEU A 340 -4.94 26.11 -2.16
N ILE A 341 -3.78 25.55 -1.82
CA ILE A 341 -3.43 24.17 -2.14
C ILE A 341 -4.06 23.28 -1.07
N GLU A 342 -4.86 22.32 -1.50
CA GLU A 342 -5.41 21.26 -0.65
C GLU A 342 -4.82 19.93 -1.11
N SER A 343 -4.13 19.24 -0.20
CA SER A 343 -3.37 18.03 -0.52
C SER A 343 -3.16 17.13 0.70
N TYR A 344 -2.41 16.06 0.54
CA TYR A 344 -1.97 15.16 1.60
C TYR A 344 -0.46 15.14 1.68
N ILE A 345 0.08 14.76 2.82
CA ILE A 345 1.51 14.46 2.97
C ILE A 345 1.71 12.99 2.55
N LEU A 346 2.17 12.74 1.34
CA LEU A 346 2.47 11.38 0.89
C LEU A 346 3.91 10.99 1.19
N LYS A 347 4.80 11.99 1.20
CA LYS A 347 6.18 11.83 1.60
C LYS A 347 6.64 13.03 2.42
N ARG A 348 7.48 12.78 3.38
CA ARG A 348 7.97 13.79 4.32
C ARG A 348 9.43 13.56 4.63
N THR A 349 10.18 14.67 4.74
CA THR A 349 11.55 14.65 5.26
C THR A 349 11.73 15.77 6.28
N LEU A 350 11.75 15.41 7.57
CA LEU A 350 12.02 16.33 8.67
C LEU A 350 13.54 16.40 8.91
N LYS A 351 14.10 17.60 8.83
CA LYS A 351 15.55 17.83 8.91
C LYS A 351 15.92 18.81 10.02
N GLY A 352 17.13 18.66 10.53
CA GLY A 352 17.74 19.55 11.50
C GLY A 352 17.28 19.32 12.92
N ILE A 353 17.84 20.04 13.86
CA ILE A 353 17.55 19.95 15.29
C ILE A 353 17.10 21.32 15.82
N GLN A 354 17.94 22.37 15.72
CA GLN A 354 17.60 23.71 16.19
C GLN A 354 16.80 24.51 15.15
N ALA A 355 17.11 24.34 13.89
CA ALA A 355 16.42 24.96 12.76
C ALA A 355 15.68 23.87 11.98
N LEU A 356 14.59 23.36 12.55
CA LEU A 356 13.80 22.32 11.91
C LEU A 356 13.22 22.77 10.56
N ARG A 357 13.35 21.89 9.58
CA ARG A 357 12.81 22.03 8.23
C ARG A 357 12.01 20.78 7.91
N ASP A 358 10.95 20.95 7.17
CA ASP A 358 10.07 19.89 6.69
C ASP A 358 9.92 19.99 5.18
N ASP A 359 10.42 19.03 4.44
CA ASP A 359 10.09 18.88 3.03
C ASP A 359 8.85 18.00 2.95
N LEU A 360 7.76 18.54 2.38
CA LEU A 360 6.49 17.86 2.22
C LEU A 360 6.22 17.65 0.74
N GLU A 361 5.85 16.44 0.36
CA GLU A 361 5.60 16.08 -1.03
C GLU A 361 4.30 15.28 -1.17
N ALA A 362 3.58 15.53 -2.25
CA ALA A 362 2.51 14.69 -2.77
C ALA A 362 2.60 14.66 -4.29
N ASP A 363 3.02 13.52 -4.81
CA ASP A 363 3.04 13.28 -6.25
C ASP A 363 1.68 12.78 -6.76
N GLY A 364 1.41 12.92 -8.04
CA GLY A 364 0.21 12.40 -8.67
C GLY A 364 0.06 12.88 -10.11
N GLU A 365 -0.67 12.12 -10.90
CA GLU A 365 -1.08 12.49 -12.25
C GLU A 365 -2.57 12.84 -12.27
N GLU A 366 -2.98 13.72 -13.20
CA GLU A 366 -4.37 14.17 -13.29
C GLU A 366 -5.34 12.99 -13.45
N TYR A 367 -5.00 12.05 -14.33
CA TYR A 367 -5.70 10.80 -14.57
C TYR A 367 -4.73 9.65 -14.47
N ARG A 368 -5.17 8.54 -13.94
CA ARG A 368 -4.36 7.32 -13.96
C ARG A 368 -4.17 6.86 -15.39
N THR A 369 -2.94 6.59 -15.75
CA THR A 369 -2.63 5.89 -17.00
C THR A 369 -3.23 4.48 -16.93
N ASN A 370 -3.99 4.11 -17.94
CA ASN A 370 -4.64 2.78 -18.06
C ASN A 370 -3.59 1.65 -18.23
N GLY A 371 -2.63 1.60 -17.35
CA GLY A 371 -1.68 0.52 -17.20
C GLY A 371 -1.80 0.00 -15.80
N ALA A 372 -1.68 -1.28 -15.60
CA ALA A 372 -1.56 -1.89 -14.30
C ALA A 372 -0.39 -1.25 -13.53
N ASN A 373 -0.65 -0.14 -12.91
CA ASN A 373 0.26 0.48 -11.94
C ASN A 373 0.06 -0.14 -10.56
N GLY A 374 -0.35 -1.41 -10.57
CA GLY A 374 -0.13 -2.24 -9.42
C GLY A 374 1.37 -2.25 -9.14
N ILE A 375 1.75 -2.20 -7.88
CA ILE A 375 3.08 -2.57 -7.42
C ILE A 375 3.61 -3.60 -8.38
N GLN A 376 4.81 -3.40 -8.98
CA GLN A 376 5.46 -4.42 -9.81
C GLN A 376 5.62 -5.67 -8.96
N LYS A 377 4.58 -6.46 -8.97
CA LYS A 377 4.51 -7.70 -8.22
C LYS A 377 5.35 -8.67 -9.02
N SER A 378 6.37 -9.20 -8.39
CA SER A 378 7.43 -10.00 -9.00
C SER A 378 6.88 -11.16 -9.84
N ILE A 379 7.70 -11.65 -10.75
CA ILE A 379 7.53 -12.84 -11.61
C ILE A 379 7.05 -14.10 -10.82
N LEU A 380 7.27 -14.12 -9.51
CA LEU A 380 6.78 -15.07 -8.51
C LEU A 380 5.33 -15.47 -8.68
N LYS A 381 4.47 -14.53 -8.95
CA LYS A 381 3.03 -14.75 -9.01
C LYS A 381 2.57 -15.46 -10.28
N LEU A 382 3.31 -15.34 -11.37
CA LEU A 382 3.00 -16.05 -12.61
C LEU A 382 3.23 -17.57 -12.47
N LYS A 383 4.28 -18.00 -11.74
CA LYS A 383 4.54 -19.42 -11.50
C LYS A 383 3.63 -20.02 -10.43
N GLY A 384 3.32 -19.28 -9.38
CA GLY A 384 2.36 -19.71 -8.36
C GLY A 384 0.96 -19.96 -8.92
N LYS A 385 0.54 -19.19 -9.93
CA LYS A 385 -0.74 -19.39 -10.64
C LYS A 385 -0.82 -20.68 -11.43
N SER A 386 0.27 -21.11 -12.06
CA SER A 386 0.31 -22.39 -12.75
C SER A 386 -0.02 -23.56 -11.79
N ASN A 387 0.48 -23.51 -10.57
CA ASN A 387 0.21 -24.51 -9.55
C ASN A 387 -1.22 -24.43 -8.97
N VAL A 388 -1.78 -23.22 -8.89
CA VAL A 388 -3.18 -23.03 -8.49
C VAL A 388 -4.12 -23.56 -9.55
N LEU A 389 -3.85 -23.30 -10.81
CA LEU A 389 -4.63 -23.83 -11.94
C LEU A 389 -4.61 -25.37 -11.97
N GLU A 390 -3.48 -26.00 -11.77
CA GLU A 390 -3.39 -27.47 -11.72
C GLU A 390 -4.17 -28.08 -10.54
N ARG A 391 -4.08 -27.50 -9.35
CA ARG A 391 -4.86 -27.94 -8.18
C ARG A 391 -6.34 -27.61 -8.27
N THR A 392 -6.69 -26.49 -8.88
CA THR A 392 -8.08 -26.10 -9.11
C THR A 392 -8.71 -26.98 -10.19
N ILE A 393 -7.97 -27.44 -11.19
CA ILE A 393 -8.44 -28.39 -12.19
C ILE A 393 -8.89 -29.71 -11.55
N GLU A 394 -8.19 -30.21 -10.54
CA GLU A 394 -8.64 -31.40 -9.81
C GLU A 394 -9.90 -31.20 -8.99
N LYS A 395 -10.10 -30.00 -8.44
CA LYS A 395 -11.29 -29.61 -7.67
C LYS A 395 -12.47 -29.17 -8.58
N THR A 396 -12.21 -28.81 -9.82
CA THR A 396 -13.11 -28.01 -10.67
C THR A 396 -13.81 -28.80 -11.78
N GLN A 397 -13.68 -30.12 -11.86
CA GLN A 397 -14.45 -30.85 -12.85
C GLN A 397 -15.96 -30.86 -12.61
N SER A 398 -16.42 -30.54 -11.39
CA SER A 398 -17.86 -30.32 -11.11
C SER A 398 -18.29 -28.86 -11.28
N THR A 399 -17.38 -27.90 -11.19
CA THR A 399 -17.65 -26.45 -11.31
C THR A 399 -17.38 -25.95 -12.73
N ILE A 400 -16.61 -26.66 -13.54
CA ILE A 400 -16.22 -26.28 -14.90
C ILE A 400 -17.45 -26.14 -15.82
N THR A 401 -18.49 -26.93 -15.64
CA THR A 401 -19.68 -26.86 -16.51
C THR A 401 -20.44 -25.54 -16.36
N ASP A 402 -20.43 -24.94 -15.17
CA ASP A 402 -21.10 -23.66 -14.93
C ASP A 402 -20.16 -22.46 -15.19
N VAL A 403 -18.87 -22.63 -14.93
CA VAL A 403 -17.83 -21.62 -15.26
C VAL A 403 -17.59 -21.56 -16.76
N GLU A 404 -17.61 -22.69 -17.47
CA GLU A 404 -17.46 -22.72 -18.93
C GLU A 404 -18.62 -21.98 -19.63
N LYS A 405 -19.84 -22.11 -19.15
CA LYS A 405 -20.99 -21.33 -19.61
C LYS A 405 -20.89 -19.85 -19.25
N GLY A 406 -20.38 -19.54 -18.05
CA GLY A 406 -20.14 -18.17 -17.60
C GLY A 406 -19.01 -17.50 -18.39
N LEU A 407 -17.89 -18.18 -18.60
CA LEU A 407 -16.77 -17.72 -19.41
C LEU A 407 -17.15 -17.57 -20.89
N GLN A 408 -17.91 -18.50 -21.46
CA GLN A 408 -18.37 -18.45 -22.84
C GLN A 408 -19.31 -17.24 -23.04
N SER A 409 -20.16 -16.95 -22.06
CA SER A 409 -21.03 -15.78 -22.06
C SER A 409 -20.23 -14.48 -21.96
N GLN A 410 -19.24 -14.42 -21.05
CA GLN A 410 -18.38 -13.26 -20.87
C GLN A 410 -17.46 -13.02 -22.07
N ILE A 411 -16.87 -14.07 -22.64
CA ILE A 411 -16.05 -13.98 -23.87
C ILE A 411 -16.91 -13.47 -25.03
N THR A 412 -18.12 -13.94 -25.17
CA THR A 412 -19.05 -13.50 -26.21
C THR A 412 -19.44 -12.04 -26.04
N GLN A 413 -19.71 -11.61 -24.79
CA GLN A 413 -20.04 -10.22 -24.47
C GLN A 413 -18.83 -9.31 -24.74
N THR A 414 -17.65 -9.69 -24.27
CA THR A 414 -16.40 -8.92 -24.50
C THR A 414 -16.03 -8.85 -25.98
N ALA A 415 -16.15 -9.94 -26.71
CA ALA A 415 -15.92 -9.95 -28.15
C ALA A 415 -16.90 -9.03 -28.90
N THR A 416 -18.12 -8.92 -28.40
CA THR A 416 -19.16 -8.02 -28.95
C THR A 416 -18.82 -6.56 -28.64
N GLU A 417 -18.40 -6.27 -27.42
CA GLU A 417 -17.99 -4.94 -26.98
C GLU A 417 -16.76 -4.46 -27.75
N ILE A 418 -15.73 -5.30 -27.87
CA ILE A 418 -14.50 -5.01 -28.66
C ILE A 418 -14.86 -4.79 -30.15
N ARG A 419 -15.73 -5.62 -30.74
CA ARG A 419 -16.17 -5.43 -32.12
C ARG A 419 -16.91 -4.12 -32.32
N THR A 420 -17.74 -3.72 -31.35
CA THR A 420 -18.46 -2.48 -31.37
C THR A 420 -17.52 -1.28 -31.26
N GLU A 421 -16.53 -1.35 -30.38
CA GLU A 421 -15.54 -0.29 -30.19
C GLU A 421 -14.60 -0.16 -31.40
N VAL A 422 -14.14 -1.28 -31.96
CA VAL A 422 -13.36 -1.29 -33.19
C VAL A 422 -14.16 -0.73 -34.35
N LYS A 423 -15.43 -1.09 -34.48
CA LYS A 423 -16.31 -0.56 -35.53
C LYS A 423 -16.50 0.96 -35.37
N ASN A 424 -16.79 1.44 -34.17
CA ASN A 424 -16.96 2.88 -33.89
C ASN A 424 -15.68 3.66 -34.18
N THR A 425 -14.52 3.09 -33.84
CA THR A 425 -13.22 3.70 -34.14
C THR A 425 -12.94 3.71 -35.63
N THR A 426 -13.27 2.63 -36.35
CA THR A 426 -13.10 2.53 -37.81
C THR A 426 -14.04 3.48 -38.55
N ASP A 427 -15.29 3.58 -38.12
CA ASP A 427 -16.27 4.49 -38.68
C ASP A 427 -15.90 5.96 -38.41
N GLY A 428 -15.35 6.26 -37.22
CA GLY A 428 -14.80 7.57 -36.87
C GLY A 428 -13.58 7.95 -37.74
N LEU A 429 -12.67 7.01 -37.97
CA LEU A 429 -11.52 7.19 -38.85
C LEU A 429 -11.93 7.39 -40.31
N SER A 430 -12.88 6.60 -40.79
CA SER A 430 -13.43 6.73 -42.15
C SER A 430 -14.10 8.08 -42.38
N SER A 431 -14.87 8.56 -41.40
CA SER A 431 -15.48 9.88 -41.45
C SER A 431 -14.45 11.01 -41.50
N ARG A 432 -13.37 10.91 -40.73
CA ARG A 432 -12.27 11.90 -40.74
C ARG A 432 -11.46 11.87 -42.04
N ILE A 433 -11.25 10.69 -42.63
CA ILE A 433 -10.58 10.56 -43.92
C ILE A 433 -11.45 11.19 -45.01
N THR A 434 -12.74 10.94 -45.00
CA THR A 434 -13.69 11.53 -45.96
C THR A 434 -13.76 13.06 -45.82
N GLN A 435 -13.75 13.59 -44.62
CA GLN A 435 -13.68 15.05 -44.36
C GLN A 435 -12.39 15.66 -44.86
N ASN A 436 -11.25 15.00 -44.64
CA ASN A 436 -9.95 15.52 -45.10
C ASN A 436 -9.74 15.35 -46.62
N ALA A 437 -10.49 14.47 -47.29
CA ALA A 437 -10.46 14.32 -48.74
C ALA A 437 -11.38 15.30 -49.48
N LEU A 438 -12.22 16.01 -48.75
CA LEU A 438 -13.13 17.06 -49.29
C LEU A 438 -12.60 18.48 -49.08
N LEU A 439 -11.43 18.62 -48.44
CA LEU A 439 -10.67 19.89 -48.31
C LEU A 439 -9.48 19.86 -49.30
#